data_e35a5b1ca8b915d0d6341001f149124a
#
_entry.id   e35a5b1ca8b915d0d6341001f149124a
#
_cell.length_a   1.000
_cell.length_b   1.000
_cell.length_c   1.000
_cell.angle_alpha   90.00
_cell.angle_beta   90.00
_cell.angle_gamma   90.00
#
_symmetry.space_group_name_H-M   'P 1'
#
loop_
_entity.id
_entity.type
_entity.pdbx_description
1 polymer ?
#
loop_
_entity_poly.entity_id
_entity_poly.type
_entity_poly.pdbx_seq_one_letter_code
_entity_poly.pdbx_strand_id
1 'polypeptide(L)'
;MPSFFTRQLLKWHEKNPRPLPWTGGPRDPYHIWISEVIMQQTRIEQGAKYYHRFIAAFPSVQSLASASINDVLFVWEGLGYYTRARNLHKAANYVVTHCDGMFPDSYKDLLALPGIGPYSAAAIASFAYALPYPVVDGNVKRLVSRYAGITDPIDTPAAHELIRQQASVDIKGVSPALFNQAIMNFGALICKPKNPSCIACPLHLKCYALQADLVNVLPVKSKIKANRLRYFHFLVLHYRDKILVEQRDQKDIWNGLFILPYLETSSERKPTVKLMAEKILLDVGHTDFQFHHSSKISSQGLSHQTIHARYHHFMISGRPKRLHKNQHWVDRPTLGKLAKPKIIVDWIKLGDVVIPGNQKQ
;
A
#
# COMPACT_ATOMS: atom_id res chain seq x y z
N MET A 1 34.26 4.05 18.56
CA MET A 1 33.95 2.61 18.41
C MET A 1 32.43 2.43 18.36
N PRO A 2 31.91 1.50 17.56
CA PRO A 2 30.47 1.21 17.53
C PRO A 2 29.93 0.82 18.92
N SER A 3 28.67 1.14 19.21
CA SER A 3 28.00 0.81 20.48
C SER A 3 27.93 -0.72 20.69
N PHE A 4 27.64 -1.17 21.91
CA PHE A 4 27.37 -2.59 22.16
C PHE A 4 26.21 -3.09 21.31
N PHE A 5 25.14 -2.29 21.22
CA PHE A 5 23.99 -2.61 20.38
C PHE A 5 24.40 -2.86 18.93
N THR A 6 25.13 -1.95 18.33
CA THR A 6 25.56 -2.02 16.94
C THR A 6 26.47 -3.22 16.67
N ARG A 7 27.45 -3.49 17.56
CA ARG A 7 28.34 -4.65 17.42
C ARG A 7 27.59 -5.98 17.44
N GLN A 8 26.67 -6.16 18.39
CA GLN A 8 25.88 -7.39 18.48
C GLN A 8 24.91 -7.55 17.31
N LEU A 9 24.29 -6.45 16.88
CA LEU A 9 23.39 -6.41 15.75
C LEU A 9 24.10 -6.82 14.44
N LEU A 10 25.24 -6.24 14.14
CA LEU A 10 26.01 -6.54 12.93
C LEU A 10 26.56 -7.97 12.93
N LYS A 11 27.11 -8.44 14.05
CA LYS A 11 27.56 -9.84 14.21
C LYS A 11 26.42 -10.85 14.00
N TRP A 12 25.21 -10.51 14.45
CA TRP A 12 24.05 -11.36 14.21
C TRP A 12 23.64 -11.31 12.73
N HIS A 13 23.62 -10.13 12.11
CA HIS A 13 23.21 -9.96 10.72
C HIS A 13 24.13 -10.67 9.73
N GLU A 14 25.42 -10.68 9.99
CA GLU A 14 26.42 -11.40 9.20
C GLU A 14 26.09 -12.91 9.06
N LYS A 15 25.57 -13.51 10.15
CA LYS A 15 25.12 -14.91 10.18
C LYS A 15 23.70 -15.14 9.66
N ASN A 16 22.92 -14.09 9.48
CA ASN A 16 21.52 -14.14 9.11
C ASN A 16 21.19 -13.12 7.99
N PRO A 17 21.89 -13.21 6.84
CA PRO A 17 21.63 -12.31 5.74
C PRO A 17 20.22 -12.51 5.18
N ARG A 18 19.56 -11.42 4.85
CA ARG A 18 18.26 -11.45 4.18
C ARG A 18 18.31 -10.51 2.98
N PRO A 19 18.43 -11.06 1.77
CA PRO A 19 18.52 -10.24 0.56
C PRO A 19 17.20 -9.47 0.36
N LEU A 20 17.32 -8.23 -0.08
CA LEU A 20 16.22 -7.41 -0.56
C LEU A 20 16.10 -7.54 -2.08
N PRO A 21 14.94 -7.28 -2.71
CA PRO A 21 14.74 -7.49 -4.14
C PRO A 21 15.71 -6.74 -5.06
N TRP A 22 16.32 -5.65 -4.59
CA TRP A 22 17.29 -4.84 -5.32
C TRP A 22 18.75 -5.16 -4.96
N THR A 23 19.00 -6.06 -4.00
CA THR A 23 20.38 -6.45 -3.63
C THR A 23 20.97 -7.34 -4.71
N GLY A 24 22.25 -7.12 -5.04
CA GLY A 24 22.97 -7.84 -6.10
C GLY A 24 23.14 -7.07 -7.42
N GLY A 25 22.48 -5.90 -7.52
CA GLY A 25 22.66 -4.93 -8.62
C GLY A 25 23.34 -3.63 -8.17
N PRO A 26 23.51 -2.66 -9.08
CA PRO A 26 23.99 -1.33 -8.73
C PRO A 26 23.07 -0.69 -7.69
N ARG A 27 23.66 0.14 -6.82
CA ARG A 27 22.91 0.90 -5.79
C ARG A 27 22.14 2.07 -6.42
N ASP A 28 21.21 1.76 -7.30
CA ASP A 28 20.38 2.73 -8.00
C ASP A 28 19.30 3.29 -7.05
N PRO A 29 19.28 4.60 -6.79
CA PRO A 29 18.28 5.24 -5.95
C PRO A 29 16.84 5.01 -6.43
N TYR A 30 16.60 4.91 -7.75
CA TYR A 30 15.30 4.59 -8.31
C TYR A 30 14.83 3.20 -7.87
N HIS A 31 15.64 2.17 -8.04
CA HIS A 31 15.32 0.79 -7.66
C HIS A 31 15.09 0.64 -6.16
N ILE A 32 15.92 1.32 -5.35
CA ILE A 32 15.76 1.36 -3.89
C ILE A 32 14.44 2.01 -3.53
N TRP A 33 14.14 3.19 -4.09
CA TRP A 33 12.91 3.91 -3.84
C TRP A 33 11.66 3.10 -4.18
N ILE A 34 11.60 2.49 -5.37
CA ILE A 34 10.47 1.65 -5.79
C ILE A 34 10.29 0.47 -4.82
N SER A 35 11.39 -0.22 -4.48
CA SER A 35 11.34 -1.33 -3.52
C SER A 35 10.80 -0.88 -2.16
N GLU A 36 11.35 0.19 -1.59
CA GLU A 36 10.93 0.69 -0.28
C GLU A 36 9.45 1.08 -0.24
N VAL A 37 8.94 1.72 -1.31
CA VAL A 37 7.53 2.09 -1.38
C VAL A 37 6.63 0.85 -1.55
N ILE A 38 7.03 -0.14 -2.34
CA ILE A 38 6.27 -1.40 -2.50
C ILE A 38 6.23 -2.19 -1.19
N MET A 39 7.36 -2.25 -0.47
CA MET A 39 7.47 -3.01 0.78
C MET A 39 6.77 -2.36 1.98
N GLN A 40 6.34 -1.08 1.89
CA GLN A 40 5.52 -0.48 2.93
C GLN A 40 4.25 -1.30 3.16
N GLN A 41 4.10 -1.87 4.38
CA GLN A 41 2.95 -2.70 4.79
C GLN A 41 2.72 -3.96 3.91
N THR A 42 3.76 -4.41 3.19
CA THR A 42 3.72 -5.62 2.35
C THR A 42 4.86 -6.56 2.78
N ARG A 43 4.58 -7.85 2.89
CA ARG A 43 5.62 -8.85 3.20
C ARG A 43 6.59 -8.96 2.01
N ILE A 44 7.88 -9.17 2.28
CA ILE A 44 8.93 -9.19 1.25
C ILE A 44 8.61 -10.22 0.15
N GLU A 45 8.18 -11.42 0.52
CA GLU A 45 7.88 -12.51 -0.42
C GLU A 45 6.75 -12.13 -1.40
N GLN A 46 5.77 -11.40 -0.92
CA GLN A 46 4.68 -10.86 -1.75
C GLN A 46 5.14 -9.65 -2.54
N GLY A 47 5.83 -8.71 -1.89
CA GLY A 47 6.26 -7.45 -2.49
C GLY A 47 7.29 -7.64 -3.60
N ALA A 48 8.17 -8.67 -3.52
CA ALA A 48 9.17 -8.97 -4.53
C ALA A 48 8.54 -9.19 -5.92
N LYS A 49 7.42 -9.92 -6.00
CA LYS A 49 6.71 -10.15 -7.28
C LYS A 49 6.21 -8.84 -7.89
N TYR A 50 5.70 -7.93 -7.05
CA TYR A 50 5.24 -6.62 -7.50
C TYR A 50 6.40 -5.70 -7.89
N TYR A 51 7.52 -5.76 -7.18
CA TYR A 51 8.73 -5.03 -7.52
C TYR A 51 9.23 -5.41 -8.91
N HIS A 52 9.41 -6.70 -9.19
CA HIS A 52 9.87 -7.16 -10.50
C HIS A 52 8.89 -6.78 -11.62
N ARG A 53 7.58 -6.91 -11.39
CA ARG A 53 6.55 -6.47 -12.34
C ARG A 53 6.62 -4.97 -12.60
N PHE A 54 6.81 -4.17 -11.55
CA PHE A 54 6.86 -2.72 -11.66
C PHE A 54 8.11 -2.23 -12.40
N ILE A 55 9.29 -2.79 -12.07
CA ILE A 55 10.55 -2.46 -12.74
C ILE A 55 10.56 -2.94 -14.19
N ALA A 56 9.94 -4.08 -14.49
CA ALA A 56 9.80 -4.54 -15.88
C ALA A 56 8.93 -3.59 -16.72
N ALA A 57 7.88 -3.01 -16.14
CA ALA A 57 7.02 -2.04 -16.81
C ALA A 57 7.66 -0.63 -16.87
N PHE A 58 8.36 -0.23 -15.82
CA PHE A 58 8.96 1.10 -15.67
C PHE A 58 10.42 0.94 -15.19
N PRO A 59 11.36 0.68 -16.11
CA PRO A 59 12.76 0.39 -15.75
C PRO A 59 13.55 1.61 -15.26
N SER A 60 13.04 2.82 -15.44
CA SER A 60 13.72 4.07 -15.04
C SER A 60 12.72 5.11 -14.54
N VAL A 61 13.22 6.16 -13.88
CA VAL A 61 12.38 7.28 -13.46
C VAL A 61 11.73 8.01 -14.64
N GLN A 62 12.43 8.06 -15.78
CA GLN A 62 11.94 8.65 -17.04
C GLN A 62 10.76 7.84 -17.59
N SER A 63 10.89 6.51 -17.64
CA SER A 63 9.80 5.64 -18.11
C SER A 63 8.58 5.69 -17.20
N LEU A 64 8.78 5.82 -15.88
CA LEU A 64 7.68 6.00 -14.92
C LEU A 64 7.02 7.38 -15.08
N ALA A 65 7.79 8.45 -15.28
CA ALA A 65 7.26 9.80 -15.46
C ALA A 65 6.47 9.95 -16.76
N SER A 66 6.91 9.33 -17.86
CA SER A 66 6.23 9.38 -19.15
C SER A 66 4.99 8.49 -19.26
N ALA A 67 4.81 7.56 -18.33
CA ALA A 67 3.66 6.67 -18.32
C ALA A 67 2.36 7.41 -17.99
N SER A 68 1.21 6.90 -18.45
CA SER A 68 -0.07 7.39 -17.96
C SER A 68 -0.30 6.96 -16.51
N ILE A 69 -1.00 7.78 -15.73
CA ILE A 69 -1.36 7.40 -14.36
C ILE A 69 -2.20 6.11 -14.33
N ASN A 70 -2.99 5.85 -15.36
CA ASN A 70 -3.80 4.63 -15.47
C ASN A 70 -2.91 3.38 -15.63
N ASP A 71 -1.84 3.45 -16.42
CA ASP A 71 -0.88 2.35 -16.58
C ASP A 71 -0.15 2.08 -15.26
N VAL A 72 0.27 3.12 -14.55
CA VAL A 72 0.91 2.98 -13.23
C VAL A 72 -0.04 2.33 -12.23
N LEU A 73 -1.30 2.76 -12.18
CA LEU A 73 -2.30 2.17 -11.29
C LEU A 73 -2.65 0.74 -11.68
N PHE A 74 -2.65 0.41 -12.99
CA PHE A 74 -2.88 -0.95 -13.48
C PHE A 74 -1.73 -1.90 -13.08
N VAL A 75 -0.49 -1.50 -13.27
CA VAL A 75 0.69 -2.27 -12.81
C VAL A 75 0.70 -2.42 -11.28
N TRP A 76 0.14 -1.46 -10.54
CA TRP A 76 0.01 -1.50 -9.07
C TRP A 76 -1.15 -2.36 -8.57
N GLU A 77 -2.03 -2.83 -9.45
CA GLU A 77 -3.25 -3.54 -9.07
C GLU A 77 -2.96 -4.74 -8.14
N GLY A 78 -3.69 -4.81 -7.03
CA GLY A 78 -3.57 -5.86 -6.01
C GLY A 78 -2.70 -5.52 -4.81
N LEU A 79 -1.80 -4.51 -4.88
CA LEU A 79 -0.97 -4.08 -3.75
C LEU A 79 -1.75 -3.29 -2.67
N GLY A 80 -2.85 -2.63 -3.07
CA GLY A 80 -3.54 -1.71 -2.18
C GLY A 80 -2.80 -0.38 -1.98
N TYR A 81 -3.40 0.50 -1.15
CA TYR A 81 -2.81 1.83 -0.84
C TYR A 81 -2.37 2.58 -2.10
N TYR A 82 -3.25 2.71 -3.06
CA TYR A 82 -2.98 3.29 -4.38
C TYR A 82 -2.45 4.73 -4.37
N THR A 83 -2.59 5.44 -3.23
CA THR A 83 -1.94 6.74 -3.02
C THR A 83 -0.42 6.64 -3.17
N ARG A 84 0.19 5.50 -2.80
CA ARG A 84 1.63 5.26 -3.01
C ARG A 84 1.99 5.29 -4.49
N ALA A 85 1.24 4.60 -5.35
CA ALA A 85 1.45 4.59 -6.80
C ALA A 85 1.31 6.00 -7.41
N ARG A 86 0.27 6.76 -6.99
CA ARG A 86 0.10 8.15 -7.44
C ARG A 86 1.24 9.05 -6.99
N ASN A 87 1.74 8.85 -5.77
CA ASN A 87 2.87 9.61 -5.27
C ASN A 87 4.17 9.23 -5.98
N LEU A 88 4.39 7.94 -6.29
CA LEU A 88 5.50 7.50 -7.14
C LEU A 88 5.49 8.21 -8.49
N HIS A 89 4.35 8.22 -9.18
CA HIS A 89 4.22 8.90 -10.47
C HIS A 89 4.46 10.41 -10.37
N LYS A 90 3.91 11.08 -9.33
CA LYS A 90 4.14 12.52 -9.09
C LYS A 90 5.61 12.82 -8.81
N ALA A 91 6.26 12.00 -7.97
CA ALA A 91 7.68 12.19 -7.65
C ALA A 91 8.57 11.91 -8.86
N ALA A 92 8.26 10.90 -9.70
CA ALA A 92 8.97 10.65 -10.94
C ALA A 92 8.91 11.85 -11.89
N ASN A 93 7.71 12.41 -12.08
CA ASN A 93 7.53 13.64 -12.85
C ASN A 93 8.37 14.80 -12.27
N TYR A 94 8.35 14.97 -10.94
CA TYR A 94 9.13 16.02 -10.28
C TYR A 94 10.63 15.84 -10.53
N VAL A 95 11.16 14.61 -10.35
CA VAL A 95 12.58 14.31 -10.59
C VAL A 95 12.98 14.60 -12.03
N VAL A 96 12.15 14.22 -13.01
CA VAL A 96 12.45 14.47 -14.43
C VAL A 96 12.41 15.97 -14.76
N THR A 97 11.44 16.73 -14.20
CA THR A 97 11.23 18.14 -14.58
C THR A 97 12.08 19.13 -13.76
N HIS A 98 12.52 18.77 -12.54
CA HIS A 98 13.19 19.71 -11.63
C HIS A 98 14.58 19.22 -11.14
N CYS A 99 14.94 17.96 -11.45
CA CYS A 99 16.20 17.38 -11.02
C CYS A 99 16.96 16.73 -12.20
N ASP A 100 16.70 17.15 -13.45
CA ASP A 100 17.33 16.63 -14.66
C ASP A 100 17.28 15.09 -14.79
N GLY A 101 16.24 14.47 -14.23
CA GLY A 101 16.06 13.03 -14.22
C GLY A 101 16.99 12.28 -13.27
N MET A 102 17.72 12.96 -12.40
CA MET A 102 18.60 12.39 -11.38
C MET A 102 17.97 12.53 -9.98
N PHE A 103 18.05 11.45 -9.20
CA PHE A 103 17.62 11.55 -7.79
C PHE A 103 18.54 12.45 -7.00
N PRO A 104 17.99 13.36 -6.15
CA PRO A 104 18.79 14.14 -5.22
C PRO A 104 19.61 13.23 -4.29
N ASP A 105 20.82 13.63 -3.99
CA ASP A 105 21.76 12.90 -3.12
C ASP A 105 21.78 13.40 -1.67
N SER A 106 21.02 14.46 -1.35
CA SER A 106 20.86 14.95 0.02
C SER A 106 19.55 14.48 0.67
N TYR A 107 19.58 14.19 1.96
CA TYR A 107 18.37 13.82 2.72
C TYR A 107 17.28 14.90 2.65
N LYS A 108 17.69 16.17 2.72
CA LYS A 108 16.77 17.32 2.68
C LYS A 108 16.00 17.37 1.36
N ASP A 109 16.70 17.21 0.25
CA ASP A 109 16.10 17.28 -1.08
C ASP A 109 15.29 16.02 -1.40
N LEU A 110 15.74 14.85 -0.93
CA LEU A 110 14.94 13.61 -0.99
C LEU A 110 13.61 13.77 -0.23
N LEU A 111 13.63 14.41 0.95
CA LEU A 111 12.42 14.64 1.74
C LEU A 111 11.46 15.65 1.08
N ALA A 112 11.95 16.52 0.22
CA ALA A 112 11.14 17.48 -0.54
C ALA A 112 10.37 16.85 -1.70
N LEU A 113 10.74 15.63 -2.13
CA LEU A 113 10.05 14.94 -3.22
C LEU A 113 8.62 14.55 -2.84
N PRO A 114 7.64 14.68 -3.76
CA PRO A 114 6.24 14.35 -3.50
C PRO A 114 6.04 12.93 -2.95
N GLY A 115 5.47 12.80 -1.76
CA GLY A 115 5.15 11.51 -1.15
C GLY A 115 6.35 10.73 -0.58
N ILE A 116 7.54 11.32 -0.56
CA ILE A 116 8.69 10.76 0.17
C ILE A 116 8.67 11.32 1.59
N GLY A 117 8.43 10.44 2.55
CA GLY A 117 8.49 10.76 3.97
C GLY A 117 9.87 10.48 4.59
N PRO A 118 10.05 10.79 5.89
CA PRO A 118 11.33 10.61 6.60
C PRO A 118 11.92 9.19 6.48
N TYR A 119 11.08 8.17 6.51
CA TYR A 119 11.51 6.78 6.35
C TYR A 119 12.11 6.54 4.95
N SER A 120 11.37 6.87 3.88
CA SER A 120 11.83 6.64 2.51
C SER A 120 13.05 7.49 2.17
N ALA A 121 13.10 8.75 2.63
CA ALA A 121 14.27 9.61 2.46
C ALA A 121 15.52 9.01 3.14
N ALA A 122 15.39 8.51 4.39
CA ALA A 122 16.48 7.84 5.10
C ALA A 122 16.94 6.55 4.41
N ALA A 123 16.01 5.77 3.87
CA ALA A 123 16.31 4.54 3.13
C ALA A 123 17.12 4.85 1.86
N ILE A 124 16.64 5.78 1.01
CA ILE A 124 17.36 6.17 -0.20
C ILE A 124 18.73 6.76 0.17
N ALA A 125 18.77 7.72 1.11
CA ALA A 125 20.02 8.36 1.55
C ALA A 125 21.06 7.35 2.05
N SER A 126 20.66 6.35 2.82
CA SER A 126 21.57 5.37 3.37
C SER A 126 21.93 4.24 2.42
N PHE A 127 21.00 3.73 1.64
CA PHE A 127 21.25 2.59 0.74
C PHE A 127 21.93 3.01 -0.56
N ALA A 128 21.51 4.14 -1.17
CA ALA A 128 22.11 4.62 -2.42
C ALA A 128 23.39 5.43 -2.18
N TYR A 129 23.34 6.35 -1.21
CA TYR A 129 24.38 7.37 -1.03
C TYR A 129 25.26 7.18 0.21
N ALA A 130 25.06 6.10 0.97
CA ALA A 130 25.81 5.79 2.19
C ALA A 130 25.78 6.91 3.25
N LEU A 131 24.73 7.75 3.26
CA LEU A 131 24.56 8.81 4.24
C LEU A 131 24.06 8.25 5.58
N PRO A 132 24.52 8.76 6.74
CA PRO A 132 24.26 8.17 8.06
C PRO A 132 22.87 8.52 8.61
N TYR A 133 21.82 8.24 7.84
CA TYR A 133 20.43 8.41 8.24
C TYR A 133 19.81 7.07 8.63
N PRO A 134 19.36 6.90 9.90
CA PRO A 134 18.73 5.67 10.32
C PRO A 134 17.30 5.56 9.78
N VAL A 135 16.94 4.38 9.30
CA VAL A 135 15.55 4.04 8.94
C VAL A 135 14.79 3.69 10.22
N VAL A 136 13.56 4.20 10.35
CA VAL A 136 12.70 3.97 11.52
C VAL A 136 11.35 3.46 11.06
N ASP A 137 11.29 2.15 10.79
CA ASP A 137 10.04 1.44 10.50
C ASP A 137 9.37 0.91 11.78
N GLY A 138 8.25 0.20 11.66
CA GLY A 138 7.56 -0.39 12.80
C GLY A 138 8.38 -1.46 13.54
N ASN A 139 9.32 -2.14 12.87
CA ASN A 139 10.21 -3.13 13.49
C ASN A 139 11.30 -2.43 14.30
N VAL A 140 11.89 -1.39 13.75
CA VAL A 140 12.90 -0.55 14.40
C VAL A 140 12.30 0.16 15.61
N LYS A 141 11.10 0.75 15.48
CA LYS A 141 10.37 1.37 16.59
C LYS A 141 10.21 0.39 17.75
N ARG A 142 9.75 -0.82 17.49
CA ARG A 142 9.57 -1.85 18.53
C ARG A 142 10.87 -2.28 19.17
N LEU A 143 11.89 -2.54 18.34
CA LEU A 143 13.21 -2.98 18.83
C LEU A 143 13.85 -1.95 19.72
N VAL A 144 13.92 -0.71 19.25
CA VAL A 144 14.57 0.40 19.99
C VAL A 144 13.77 0.73 21.25
N SER A 145 12.44 0.77 21.20
CA SER A 145 11.62 1.01 22.40
C SER A 145 11.85 -0.05 23.48
N ARG A 146 11.92 -1.33 23.12
CA ARG A 146 12.23 -2.41 24.07
C ARG A 146 13.65 -2.34 24.59
N TYR A 147 14.62 -2.08 23.72
CA TYR A 147 16.03 -2.03 24.12
C TYR A 147 16.35 -0.84 25.01
N ALA A 148 15.88 0.35 24.65
CA ALA A 148 16.16 1.59 25.36
C ALA A 148 15.13 1.96 26.44
N GLY A 149 14.03 1.20 26.58
CA GLY A 149 13.01 1.47 27.59
C GLY A 149 12.12 2.67 27.28
N ILE A 150 11.83 2.95 25.99
CA ILE A 150 10.96 4.06 25.61
C ILE A 150 9.49 3.65 25.87
N THR A 151 8.87 4.31 26.85
CA THR A 151 7.51 4.03 27.31
C THR A 151 6.45 4.91 26.68
N ASP A 152 6.84 5.98 25.98
CA ASP A 152 5.92 6.80 25.21
C ASP A 152 5.28 5.99 24.07
N PRO A 153 4.01 6.27 23.73
CA PRO A 153 3.37 5.60 22.61
C PRO A 153 4.13 5.83 21.30
N ILE A 154 4.56 4.76 20.64
CA ILE A 154 5.47 4.79 19.47
C ILE A 154 4.89 5.46 18.20
N ASP A 155 3.62 5.78 18.21
CA ASP A 155 2.90 6.50 17.15
C ASP A 155 2.84 8.02 17.42
N THR A 156 3.41 8.52 18.51
CA THR A 156 3.57 9.96 18.80
C THR A 156 4.84 10.53 18.16
N PRO A 157 4.84 11.84 17.81
CA PRO A 157 6.04 12.52 17.30
C PRO A 157 7.22 12.48 18.30
N ALA A 158 6.95 12.62 19.60
CA ALA A 158 7.97 12.61 20.65
C ALA A 158 8.69 11.25 20.71
N ALA A 159 7.97 10.15 20.80
CA ALA A 159 8.56 8.81 20.79
C ALA A 159 9.32 8.52 19.48
N HIS A 160 8.80 8.97 18.35
CA HIS A 160 9.48 8.82 17.05
C HIS A 160 10.84 9.54 17.07
N GLU A 161 10.90 10.73 17.62
CA GLU A 161 12.14 11.51 17.71
C GLU A 161 13.16 10.85 18.65
N LEU A 162 12.73 10.36 19.83
CA LEU A 162 13.62 9.63 20.75
C LEU A 162 14.20 8.37 20.09
N ILE A 163 13.38 7.61 19.37
CA ILE A 163 13.83 6.42 18.64
C ILE A 163 14.82 6.79 17.54
N ARG A 164 14.55 7.87 16.80
CA ARG A 164 15.42 8.37 15.74
C ARG A 164 16.77 8.83 16.30
N GLN A 165 16.78 9.56 17.42
CA GLN A 165 17.99 10.00 18.10
C GLN A 165 18.85 8.81 18.55
N GLN A 166 18.24 7.81 19.20
CA GLN A 166 18.95 6.60 19.61
C GLN A 166 19.57 5.89 18.42
N ALA A 167 18.80 5.66 17.34
CA ALA A 167 19.31 5.02 16.13
C ALA A 167 20.38 5.86 15.42
N SER A 168 20.32 7.21 15.52
CA SER A 168 21.32 8.12 14.98
C SER A 168 22.65 8.06 15.73
N VAL A 169 22.62 7.71 17.01
CA VAL A 169 23.85 7.42 17.78
C VAL A 169 24.43 6.07 17.36
N ASP A 170 23.58 5.07 17.22
CA ASP A 170 23.99 3.69 16.96
C ASP A 170 24.53 3.46 15.53
N ILE A 171 24.11 4.25 14.54
CA ILE A 171 24.57 4.13 13.14
C ILE A 171 26.00 4.70 12.93
N LYS A 172 26.51 5.48 13.89
CA LYS A 172 27.82 6.14 13.74
C LYS A 172 28.98 5.14 13.67
N GLY A 173 29.90 5.38 12.75
CA GLY A 173 31.14 4.61 12.63
C GLY A 173 30.98 3.24 11.98
N VAL A 174 29.84 2.95 11.32
CA VAL A 174 29.57 1.74 10.54
C VAL A 174 28.93 2.08 9.19
N SER A 175 28.89 1.12 8.27
CA SER A 175 28.16 1.30 7.00
C SER A 175 26.67 1.55 7.27
N PRO A 176 26.10 2.72 6.86
CA PRO A 176 24.70 3.03 7.09
C PRO A 176 23.74 2.03 6.46
N ALA A 177 24.02 1.59 5.25
CA ALA A 177 23.23 0.59 4.55
C ALA A 177 23.19 -0.74 5.31
N LEU A 178 24.36 -1.21 5.78
CA LEU A 178 24.47 -2.46 6.53
C LEU A 178 23.73 -2.35 7.89
N PHE A 179 23.93 -1.24 8.61
CA PHE A 179 23.24 -1.00 9.88
C PHE A 179 21.71 -1.01 9.70
N ASN A 180 21.20 -0.25 8.72
CA ASN A 180 19.78 -0.14 8.46
C ASN A 180 19.16 -1.49 8.06
N GLN A 181 19.84 -2.26 7.21
CA GLN A 181 19.39 -3.59 6.86
C GLN A 181 19.38 -4.53 8.07
N ALA A 182 20.43 -4.48 8.89
CA ALA A 182 20.56 -5.31 10.08
C ALA A 182 19.45 -5.01 11.11
N ILE A 183 19.21 -3.73 11.43
CA ILE A 183 18.24 -3.33 12.46
C ILE A 183 16.79 -3.68 12.05
N MET A 184 16.43 -3.48 10.77
CA MET A 184 15.14 -3.88 10.24
C MET A 184 14.95 -5.40 10.30
N ASN A 185 15.95 -6.18 9.84
CA ASN A 185 15.89 -7.63 9.84
C ASN A 185 15.82 -8.20 11.26
N PHE A 186 16.60 -7.67 12.17
CA PHE A 186 16.61 -8.08 13.58
C PHE A 186 15.24 -7.85 14.23
N GLY A 187 14.66 -6.67 14.01
CA GLY A 187 13.32 -6.36 14.49
C GLY A 187 12.24 -7.28 13.90
N ALA A 188 12.38 -7.69 12.65
CA ALA A 188 11.42 -8.59 11.99
C ALA A 188 11.55 -10.06 12.44
N LEU A 189 12.78 -10.55 12.67
CA LEU A 189 13.06 -11.98 12.86
C LEU A 189 13.22 -12.37 14.33
N ILE A 190 13.84 -11.52 15.15
CA ILE A 190 14.17 -11.79 16.56
C ILE A 190 13.21 -11.08 17.51
N CYS A 191 13.20 -9.74 17.45
CA CYS A 191 12.36 -8.92 18.32
C CYS A 191 10.92 -8.81 17.79
N LYS A 192 10.23 -9.93 17.63
CA LYS A 192 8.87 -10.02 17.08
C LYS A 192 7.83 -9.31 17.95
N PRO A 193 6.67 -8.92 17.38
CA PRO A 193 5.57 -8.34 18.16
C PRO A 193 5.03 -9.27 19.23
N LYS A 194 4.85 -10.54 18.87
CA LYS A 194 4.40 -11.62 19.77
C LYS A 194 5.50 -12.68 19.87
N ASN A 195 5.72 -13.21 21.07
CA ASN A 195 6.70 -14.26 21.34
C ASN A 195 8.08 -13.95 20.73
N PRO A 196 8.74 -12.83 21.10
CA PRO A 196 10.10 -12.56 20.63
C PRO A 196 11.08 -13.60 21.18
N SER A 197 12.17 -13.85 20.43
CA SER A 197 13.18 -14.85 20.79
C SER A 197 14.20 -14.26 21.79
N CYS A 198 13.76 -13.85 23.00
CA CYS A 198 14.57 -13.14 23.97
C CYS A 198 15.74 -13.98 24.50
N ILE A 199 15.57 -15.28 24.70
CA ILE A 199 16.63 -16.18 25.21
C ILE A 199 17.81 -16.24 24.22
N ALA A 200 17.53 -16.32 22.93
CA ALA A 200 18.56 -16.36 21.86
C ALA A 200 18.98 -14.97 21.37
N CYS A 201 18.46 -13.90 21.96
CA CYS A 201 18.72 -12.53 21.53
C CYS A 201 20.11 -12.07 21.98
N PRO A 202 21.01 -11.70 21.07
CA PRO A 202 22.36 -11.21 21.46
C PRO A 202 22.34 -9.87 22.22
N LEU A 203 21.20 -9.20 22.28
CA LEU A 203 21.00 -7.95 23.02
C LEU A 203 20.44 -8.15 24.43
N HIS A 204 20.14 -9.40 24.84
CA HIS A 204 19.42 -9.72 26.09
C HIS A 204 20.04 -9.11 27.34
N LEU A 205 21.39 -9.09 27.44
CA LEU A 205 22.12 -8.58 28.61
C LEU A 205 21.90 -7.09 28.89
N LYS A 206 21.56 -6.30 27.87
CA LYS A 206 21.34 -4.84 27.97
C LYS A 206 19.97 -4.40 27.51
N CYS A 207 19.02 -5.35 27.35
CA CYS A 207 17.67 -5.03 26.93
C CYS A 207 16.83 -4.59 28.13
N TYR A 208 16.45 -3.30 28.19
CA TYR A 208 15.64 -2.74 29.27
C TYR A 208 14.32 -3.52 29.46
N ALA A 209 13.58 -3.76 28.39
CA ALA A 209 12.29 -4.42 28.47
C ALA A 209 12.40 -5.86 29.03
N LEU A 210 13.51 -6.57 28.77
CA LEU A 210 13.72 -7.91 29.33
C LEU A 210 14.06 -7.84 30.81
N GLN A 211 14.94 -6.93 31.21
CA GLN A 211 15.36 -6.77 32.61
C GLN A 211 14.22 -6.29 33.52
N ALA A 212 13.32 -5.45 32.96
CA ALA A 212 12.18 -4.88 33.67
C ALA A 212 10.89 -5.70 33.54
N ASP A 213 10.92 -6.87 32.89
CA ASP A 213 9.74 -7.70 32.55
C ASP A 213 8.65 -6.95 31.74
N LEU A 214 9.06 -6.03 30.86
CA LEU A 214 8.17 -5.20 30.05
C LEU A 214 8.11 -5.63 28.57
N VAL A 215 8.59 -6.81 28.21
CA VAL A 215 8.64 -7.30 26.81
C VAL A 215 7.25 -7.35 26.17
N ASN A 216 6.22 -7.71 26.92
CA ASN A 216 4.84 -7.79 26.44
C ASN A 216 4.10 -6.43 26.49
N VAL A 217 4.63 -5.46 27.25
CA VAL A 217 4.07 -4.11 27.39
C VAL A 217 4.64 -3.18 26.32
N LEU A 218 5.94 -3.27 26.07
CA LEU A 218 6.61 -2.43 25.06
C LEU A 218 6.60 -3.08 23.68
N PRO A 219 6.42 -2.27 22.63
CA PRO A 219 6.20 -0.82 22.65
C PRO A 219 4.76 -0.47 23.00
N VAL A 220 4.57 0.63 23.72
CA VAL A 220 3.24 1.20 23.95
C VAL A 220 2.70 1.76 22.64
N LYS A 221 1.38 1.64 22.45
CA LYS A 221 0.64 2.20 21.30
C LYS A 221 -0.51 3.05 21.82
N SER A 222 -0.83 4.13 21.11
CA SER A 222 -2.05 4.87 21.38
C SER A 222 -3.30 4.01 21.15
N LYS A 223 -4.41 4.38 21.77
CA LYS A 223 -5.69 3.67 21.59
C LYS A 223 -6.07 3.61 20.10
N ILE A 224 -6.37 2.42 19.61
CA ILE A 224 -6.81 2.21 18.22
C ILE A 224 -8.19 2.82 18.05
N LYS A 225 -8.38 3.66 17.03
CA LYS A 225 -9.69 4.14 16.63
C LYS A 225 -10.55 2.97 16.14
N ALA A 226 -11.86 3.04 16.42
CA ALA A 226 -12.81 2.04 15.95
C ALA A 226 -12.77 1.92 14.42
N ASN A 227 -12.87 0.69 13.95
CA ASN A 227 -12.91 0.40 12.52
C ASN A 227 -14.25 0.84 11.92
N ARG A 228 -14.24 1.67 10.88
CA ARG A 228 -15.46 2.14 10.20
C ARG A 228 -15.98 1.04 9.27
N LEU A 229 -17.25 0.67 9.43
CA LEU A 229 -17.92 -0.22 8.48
C LEU A 229 -18.58 0.60 7.38
N ARG A 230 -18.44 0.17 6.12
CA ARG A 230 -19.03 0.81 4.94
C ARG A 230 -19.70 -0.25 4.07
N TYR A 231 -20.88 0.05 3.57
CA TYR A 231 -21.70 -0.89 2.81
C TYR A 231 -21.91 -0.34 1.40
N PHE A 232 -21.27 -0.97 0.42
CA PHE A 232 -21.36 -0.61 -0.99
C PHE A 232 -22.28 -1.57 -1.73
N HIS A 233 -23.29 -1.04 -2.36
CA HIS A 233 -24.19 -1.75 -3.24
C HIS A 233 -23.85 -1.37 -4.67
N PHE A 234 -23.03 -2.18 -5.32
CA PHE A 234 -22.62 -1.96 -6.70
C PHE A 234 -23.73 -2.33 -7.67
N LEU A 235 -24.02 -1.46 -8.64
CA LEU A 235 -24.96 -1.67 -9.71
C LEU A 235 -24.21 -2.14 -10.95
N VAL A 236 -24.34 -3.42 -11.26
CA VAL A 236 -23.71 -4.02 -12.45
C VAL A 236 -24.69 -3.83 -13.61
N LEU A 237 -24.50 -2.73 -14.33
CA LEU A 237 -25.36 -2.37 -15.45
C LEU A 237 -24.81 -2.98 -16.74
N HIS A 238 -25.59 -3.87 -17.34
CA HIS A 238 -25.27 -4.51 -18.61
C HIS A 238 -26.06 -3.84 -19.74
N TYR A 239 -25.36 -3.52 -20.82
CA TYR A 239 -25.97 -3.11 -22.09
C TYR A 239 -25.26 -3.83 -23.23
N ARG A 240 -25.95 -4.75 -23.90
CA ARG A 240 -25.35 -5.68 -24.87
C ARG A 240 -24.21 -6.47 -24.20
N ASP A 241 -23.02 -6.45 -24.79
CA ASP A 241 -21.79 -7.09 -24.31
C ASP A 241 -20.93 -6.22 -23.36
N LYS A 242 -21.47 -5.05 -22.97
CA LYS A 242 -20.72 -4.04 -22.18
C LYS A 242 -21.27 -3.90 -20.77
N ILE A 243 -20.39 -3.44 -19.88
CA ILE A 243 -20.69 -3.09 -18.49
C ILE A 243 -20.33 -1.63 -18.27
N LEU A 244 -21.17 -0.91 -17.53
CA LEU A 244 -20.87 0.46 -17.13
C LEU A 244 -19.87 0.47 -16.00
N VAL A 245 -18.79 1.24 -16.18
CA VAL A 245 -17.79 1.56 -15.15
C VAL A 245 -17.67 3.06 -14.99
N GLU A 246 -17.23 3.52 -13.81
CA GLU A 246 -16.90 4.91 -13.57
C GLU A 246 -15.49 5.04 -12.99
N GLN A 247 -14.73 6.02 -13.44
CA GLN A 247 -13.47 6.38 -12.82
C GLN A 247 -13.74 7.29 -11.61
N ARG A 248 -13.35 6.82 -10.42
CA ARG A 248 -13.63 7.52 -9.17
C ARG A 248 -12.75 8.75 -9.01
N ASP A 249 -13.33 9.91 -8.89
CA ASP A 249 -12.64 11.21 -8.72
C ASP A 249 -12.72 11.77 -7.29
N GLN A 250 -13.48 11.12 -6.41
CA GLN A 250 -13.67 11.55 -5.02
C GLN A 250 -12.38 11.43 -4.21
N LYS A 251 -12.09 12.40 -3.34
CA LYS A 251 -10.97 12.40 -2.39
C LYS A 251 -11.23 11.42 -1.22
N ASP A 252 -11.46 10.16 -1.55
CA ASP A 252 -11.74 9.06 -0.63
C ASP A 252 -10.96 7.81 -1.09
N ILE A 253 -11.30 6.62 -0.57
CA ILE A 253 -10.73 5.36 -1.05
C ILE A 253 -10.94 5.21 -2.58
N TRP A 254 -9.98 4.52 -3.22
CA TRP A 254 -10.05 4.14 -4.62
C TRP A 254 -10.06 5.31 -5.63
N ASN A 255 -9.65 6.50 -5.20
CA ASN A 255 -9.52 7.64 -6.10
C ASN A 255 -8.68 7.28 -7.34
N GLY A 256 -9.15 7.62 -8.53
CA GLY A 256 -8.52 7.33 -9.82
C GLY A 256 -8.72 5.89 -10.32
N LEU A 257 -9.34 4.98 -9.54
CA LEU A 257 -9.63 3.61 -9.95
C LEU A 257 -11.00 3.53 -10.62
N PHE A 258 -11.13 2.54 -11.50
CA PHE A 258 -12.42 2.21 -12.10
C PHE A 258 -13.22 1.30 -11.17
N ILE A 259 -14.45 1.70 -10.88
CA ILE A 259 -15.43 0.97 -10.09
C ILE A 259 -16.74 0.86 -10.88
N LEU A 260 -17.69 0.10 -10.34
CA LEU A 260 -19.06 0.09 -10.82
C LEU A 260 -19.85 1.24 -10.20
N PRO A 261 -20.89 1.78 -10.83
CA PRO A 261 -21.85 2.65 -10.16
C PRO A 261 -22.34 2.03 -8.85
N TYR A 262 -22.59 2.83 -7.83
CA TYR A 262 -22.90 2.30 -6.51
C TYR A 262 -23.82 3.18 -5.69
N LEU A 263 -24.43 2.57 -4.69
CA LEU A 263 -25.08 3.22 -3.55
C LEU A 263 -24.30 2.85 -2.29
N GLU A 264 -23.99 3.82 -1.44
CA GLU A 264 -23.43 3.56 -0.12
C GLU A 264 -24.54 3.70 0.92
N THR A 265 -24.68 2.72 1.81
CA THR A 265 -25.67 2.70 2.86
C THR A 265 -25.03 2.64 4.25
N SER A 266 -25.80 2.96 5.29
CA SER A 266 -25.34 2.90 6.69
C SER A 266 -25.37 1.49 7.29
N SER A 267 -25.97 0.53 6.60
CA SER A 267 -26.12 -0.85 7.09
C SER A 267 -26.06 -1.87 5.96
N GLU A 268 -25.98 -3.14 6.32
CA GLU A 268 -25.95 -4.28 5.40
C GLU A 268 -27.28 -4.49 4.64
N ARG A 269 -28.35 -3.78 5.03
CA ARG A 269 -29.66 -3.96 4.43
C ARG A 269 -29.64 -3.60 2.95
N LYS A 270 -30.15 -4.52 2.12
CA LYS A 270 -30.30 -4.32 0.67
C LYS A 270 -31.16 -3.09 0.37
N PRO A 271 -30.71 -2.17 -0.50
CA PRO A 271 -31.55 -1.08 -0.99
C PRO A 271 -32.79 -1.60 -1.71
N THR A 272 -33.88 -0.83 -1.68
CA THR A 272 -35.08 -1.16 -2.46
C THR A 272 -34.78 -1.06 -3.96
N VAL A 273 -35.50 -1.83 -4.76
CA VAL A 273 -35.40 -1.76 -6.24
C VAL A 273 -35.69 -0.33 -6.72
N LYS A 274 -36.64 0.37 -6.08
CA LYS A 274 -36.95 1.78 -6.38
C LYS A 274 -35.72 2.68 -6.23
N LEU A 275 -34.99 2.61 -5.09
CA LEU A 275 -33.79 3.43 -4.84
C LEU A 275 -32.68 3.10 -5.85
N MET A 276 -32.51 1.82 -6.20
CA MET A 276 -31.54 1.42 -7.24
C MET A 276 -31.96 1.95 -8.62
N ALA A 277 -33.26 1.93 -8.95
CA ALA A 277 -33.81 2.49 -10.18
C ALA A 277 -33.56 3.99 -10.31
N GLU A 278 -33.80 4.75 -9.24
CA GLU A 278 -33.51 6.19 -9.19
C GLU A 278 -32.04 6.48 -9.49
N LYS A 279 -31.11 5.69 -8.91
CA LYS A 279 -29.68 5.80 -9.19
C LYS A 279 -29.34 5.46 -10.64
N ILE A 280 -29.93 4.41 -11.21
CA ILE A 280 -29.75 4.04 -12.62
C ILE A 280 -30.24 5.16 -13.55
N LEU A 281 -31.40 5.73 -13.25
CA LEU A 281 -31.93 6.88 -14.01
C LEU A 281 -30.98 8.08 -13.99
N LEU A 282 -30.41 8.38 -12.81
CA LEU A 282 -29.43 9.46 -12.68
C LEU A 282 -28.15 9.19 -13.46
N ASP A 283 -27.65 7.94 -13.46
CA ASP A 283 -26.39 7.59 -14.08
C ASP A 283 -26.46 7.45 -15.59
N VAL A 284 -27.53 6.84 -16.12
CA VAL A 284 -27.63 6.52 -17.57
C VAL A 284 -28.84 7.14 -18.28
N GLY A 285 -29.67 7.89 -17.56
CA GLY A 285 -30.84 8.56 -18.13
C GLY A 285 -31.89 7.58 -18.69
N HIS A 286 -31.97 6.38 -18.13
CA HIS A 286 -32.84 5.30 -18.63
C HIS A 286 -33.59 4.62 -17.49
N THR A 287 -34.87 4.31 -17.73
CA THR A 287 -35.74 3.63 -16.74
C THR A 287 -36.11 2.20 -17.14
N ASP A 288 -35.85 1.82 -18.39
CA ASP A 288 -36.17 0.51 -18.93
C ASP A 288 -35.04 -0.46 -18.68
N PHE A 289 -35.14 -1.20 -17.59
CA PHE A 289 -34.16 -2.19 -17.16
C PHE A 289 -34.85 -3.40 -16.53
N GLN A 290 -34.18 -4.55 -16.61
CA GLN A 290 -34.58 -5.76 -15.92
C GLN A 290 -33.58 -6.07 -14.80
N PHE A 291 -34.08 -6.23 -13.57
CA PHE A 291 -33.28 -6.74 -12.46
C PHE A 291 -33.13 -8.27 -12.59
N HIS A 292 -31.92 -8.78 -12.48
CA HIS A 292 -31.65 -10.21 -12.55
C HIS A 292 -31.45 -10.83 -11.16
N HIS A 293 -30.37 -10.44 -10.48
CA HIS A 293 -30.05 -11.00 -9.16
C HIS A 293 -29.14 -10.08 -8.35
N SER A 294 -28.91 -10.46 -7.11
CA SER A 294 -27.93 -9.85 -6.23
C SER A 294 -26.96 -10.92 -5.71
N SER A 295 -25.68 -10.59 -5.67
CA SER A 295 -24.67 -11.48 -5.10
C SER A 295 -24.83 -11.64 -3.58
N LYS A 296 -24.12 -12.60 -3.02
CA LYS A 296 -23.80 -12.60 -1.58
C LYS A 296 -22.90 -11.40 -1.25
N ILE A 297 -22.83 -11.03 0.05
CA ILE A 297 -21.91 -9.99 0.50
C ILE A 297 -20.50 -10.53 0.48
N SER A 298 -19.60 -9.75 -0.12
CA SER A 298 -18.16 -9.89 0.02
C SER A 298 -17.61 -8.80 0.92
N SER A 299 -16.47 -9.07 1.61
CA SER A 299 -15.89 -8.12 2.55
C SER A 299 -14.41 -7.93 2.29
N GLN A 300 -13.96 -6.68 2.38
CA GLN A 300 -12.54 -6.33 2.27
C GLN A 300 -12.14 -5.43 3.45
N GLY A 301 -11.20 -5.91 4.27
CA GLY A 301 -10.56 -5.07 5.29
C GLY A 301 -9.58 -4.08 4.67
N LEU A 302 -9.66 -2.83 5.12
CA LEU A 302 -8.67 -1.77 4.90
C LEU A 302 -8.13 -1.33 6.27
N SER A 303 -7.10 -0.47 6.33
CA SER A 303 -6.44 -0.13 7.60
C SER A 303 -7.36 0.44 8.68
N HIS A 304 -8.37 1.24 8.29
CA HIS A 304 -9.24 1.95 9.23
C HIS A 304 -10.72 1.74 8.94
N GLN A 305 -11.03 0.84 8.00
CA GLN A 305 -12.40 0.55 7.62
C GLN A 305 -12.53 -0.84 7.00
N THR A 306 -13.73 -1.41 7.11
CA THR A 306 -14.11 -2.63 6.41
C THR A 306 -15.19 -2.29 5.40
N ILE A 307 -14.98 -2.72 4.16
CA ILE A 307 -15.94 -2.55 3.07
C ILE A 307 -16.72 -3.85 2.95
N HIS A 308 -18.03 -3.74 3.02
CA HIS A 308 -18.98 -4.79 2.66
C HIS A 308 -19.58 -4.44 1.31
N ALA A 309 -19.46 -5.34 0.35
CA ALA A 309 -19.90 -5.12 -1.02
C ALA A 309 -20.95 -6.16 -1.43
N ARG A 310 -22.01 -5.70 -2.09
CA ARG A 310 -23.00 -6.53 -2.76
C ARG A 310 -23.18 -6.03 -4.18
N TYR A 311 -23.27 -6.93 -5.14
CA TYR A 311 -23.40 -6.64 -6.56
C TYR A 311 -24.84 -6.93 -7.01
N HIS A 312 -25.47 -5.96 -7.66
CA HIS A 312 -26.85 -6.05 -8.15
C HIS A 312 -26.84 -5.96 -9.67
N HIS A 313 -27.26 -6.99 -10.36
CA HIS A 313 -27.19 -7.11 -11.81
C HIS A 313 -28.48 -6.62 -12.46
N PHE A 314 -28.33 -5.71 -13.43
CA PHE A 314 -29.41 -5.13 -14.22
C PHE A 314 -29.06 -5.18 -15.70
N MET A 315 -30.04 -5.54 -16.52
CA MET A 315 -29.97 -5.45 -17.97
C MET A 315 -30.69 -4.20 -18.43
N ILE A 316 -30.01 -3.35 -19.19
CA ILE A 316 -30.58 -2.14 -19.79
C ILE A 316 -31.10 -2.49 -21.18
N SER A 317 -32.39 -2.29 -21.42
CA SER A 317 -33.08 -2.70 -22.67
C SER A 317 -32.90 -1.72 -23.82
N GLY A 318 -32.72 -0.43 -23.50
CA GLY A 318 -32.58 0.62 -24.50
C GLY A 318 -31.18 1.25 -24.52
N ARG A 319 -30.88 2.06 -25.57
CA ARG A 319 -29.63 2.81 -25.64
C ARG A 319 -29.55 3.83 -24.49
N PRO A 320 -28.49 3.80 -23.68
CA PRO A 320 -28.28 4.80 -22.62
C PRO A 320 -28.29 6.21 -23.19
N LYS A 321 -29.09 7.11 -22.60
CA LYS A 321 -29.30 8.49 -23.09
C LYS A 321 -28.29 9.47 -22.53
N ARG A 322 -27.61 9.13 -21.42
CA ARG A 322 -26.69 9.99 -20.69
C ARG A 322 -25.51 9.18 -20.19
N LEU A 323 -24.35 9.79 -20.17
CA LEU A 323 -23.16 9.33 -19.44
C LEU A 323 -22.52 10.52 -18.75
N HIS A 324 -22.08 10.35 -17.52
CA HIS A 324 -21.21 11.32 -16.87
C HIS A 324 -19.80 11.23 -17.47
N LYS A 325 -19.03 12.32 -17.39
CA LYS A 325 -17.70 12.44 -18.00
C LYS A 325 -16.72 11.32 -17.60
N ASN A 326 -16.88 10.78 -16.38
CA ASN A 326 -16.04 9.72 -15.82
C ASN A 326 -16.61 8.32 -16.02
N GLN A 327 -17.73 8.15 -16.76
CA GLN A 327 -18.41 6.88 -16.99
C GLN A 327 -18.13 6.35 -18.39
N HIS A 328 -17.92 5.04 -18.50
CA HIS A 328 -17.59 4.36 -19.75
C HIS A 328 -18.29 3.00 -19.85
N TRP A 329 -18.86 2.70 -21.04
CA TRP A 329 -19.30 1.36 -21.38
C TRP A 329 -18.12 0.57 -21.92
N VAL A 330 -17.69 -0.47 -21.19
CA VAL A 330 -16.53 -1.29 -21.54
C VAL A 330 -16.91 -2.75 -21.71
N ASP A 331 -16.29 -3.43 -22.68
CA ASP A 331 -16.36 -4.86 -22.81
C ASP A 331 -15.48 -5.56 -21.75
N ARG A 332 -15.60 -6.86 -21.64
CA ARG A 332 -14.87 -7.68 -20.67
C ARG A 332 -13.34 -7.61 -20.85
N PRO A 333 -12.77 -7.68 -22.07
CA PRO A 333 -11.34 -7.48 -22.29
C PRO A 333 -10.83 -6.12 -21.82
N THR A 334 -11.54 -5.04 -22.13
CA THR A 334 -11.21 -3.68 -21.70
C THR A 334 -11.31 -3.55 -20.18
N LEU A 335 -12.37 -4.09 -19.55
CA LEU A 335 -12.50 -4.13 -18.10
C LEU A 335 -11.29 -4.80 -17.43
N GLY A 336 -10.77 -5.86 -18.06
CA GLY A 336 -9.56 -6.55 -17.59
C GLY A 336 -8.32 -5.67 -17.51
N LYS A 337 -8.20 -4.66 -18.38
CA LYS A 337 -7.05 -3.75 -18.49
C LYS A 337 -7.17 -2.46 -17.64
N LEU A 338 -8.35 -2.18 -17.08
CA LEU A 338 -8.54 -1.02 -16.22
C LEU A 338 -7.99 -1.28 -14.81
N ALA A 339 -7.44 -0.24 -14.16
CA ALA A 339 -7.02 -0.30 -12.76
C ALA A 339 -8.24 -0.30 -11.83
N LYS A 340 -8.39 -1.34 -11.02
CA LYS A 340 -9.56 -1.58 -10.17
C LYS A 340 -9.15 -1.85 -8.72
N PRO A 341 -10.02 -1.55 -7.73
CA PRO A 341 -9.82 -2.01 -6.36
C PRO A 341 -9.96 -3.53 -6.27
N LYS A 342 -9.24 -4.12 -5.32
CA LYS A 342 -9.22 -5.59 -5.11
C LYS A 342 -10.61 -6.19 -5.02
N ILE A 343 -11.55 -5.52 -4.37
CA ILE A 343 -12.92 -6.03 -4.20
C ILE A 343 -13.64 -6.22 -5.57
N ILE A 344 -13.37 -5.37 -6.55
CA ILE A 344 -13.89 -5.52 -7.93
C ILE A 344 -13.10 -6.61 -8.67
N VAL A 345 -11.78 -6.69 -8.50
CA VAL A 345 -10.95 -7.76 -9.08
C VAL A 345 -11.41 -9.13 -8.60
N ASP A 346 -11.66 -9.28 -7.31
CA ASP A 346 -12.12 -10.53 -6.71
C ASP A 346 -13.51 -10.90 -7.23
N TRP A 347 -14.43 -9.94 -7.37
CA TRP A 347 -15.74 -10.15 -7.96
C TRP A 347 -15.66 -10.65 -9.42
N ILE A 348 -14.79 -10.04 -10.25
CA ILE A 348 -14.58 -10.49 -11.63
C ILE A 348 -14.10 -11.95 -11.69
N LYS A 349 -13.19 -12.34 -10.79
CA LYS A 349 -12.63 -13.70 -10.71
C LYS A 349 -13.65 -14.75 -10.30
N LEU A 350 -14.66 -14.39 -9.51
CA LEU A 350 -15.73 -15.29 -9.09
C LEU A 350 -16.69 -15.66 -10.24
N GLY A 351 -16.52 -15.06 -11.42
CA GLY A 351 -17.34 -15.39 -12.60
C GLY A 351 -18.72 -14.75 -12.62
N ASP A 352 -19.07 -13.93 -11.61
CA ASP A 352 -20.36 -13.20 -11.52
C ASP A 352 -20.54 -12.16 -12.65
N VAL A 353 -19.57 -12.03 -13.54
CA VAL A 353 -19.62 -11.21 -14.76
C VAL A 353 -20.35 -11.96 -15.89
N VAL A 354 -21.21 -12.93 -15.58
CA VAL A 354 -21.99 -13.62 -16.62
C VAL A 354 -23.01 -12.64 -17.19
N ILE A 355 -22.82 -12.24 -18.44
CA ILE A 355 -23.85 -11.55 -19.24
C ILE A 355 -24.94 -12.59 -19.50
N PRO A 356 -26.17 -12.40 -18.99
CA PRO A 356 -27.25 -13.28 -19.33
C PRO A 356 -27.54 -13.16 -20.85
N GLY A 357 -27.35 -14.21 -21.60
CA GLY A 357 -27.63 -14.23 -23.05
C GLY A 357 -26.66 -15.01 -23.92
N ASN A 358 -25.48 -15.41 -23.43
CA ASN A 358 -24.52 -16.24 -24.20
C ASN A 358 -24.39 -17.66 -23.64
N GLN A 359 -25.47 -18.32 -23.30
CA GLN A 359 -25.50 -19.79 -23.37
C GLN A 359 -25.70 -20.13 -24.86
N LYS A 360 -24.61 -20.45 -25.53
CA LYS A 360 -24.69 -21.14 -26.83
C LYS A 360 -25.50 -22.41 -26.59
N GLN A 361 -26.58 -22.52 -27.35
CA GLN A 361 -27.27 -23.78 -27.63
C GLN A 361 -26.29 -24.82 -28.16
#